data_43013d00d3505e78ca971a4d37472f0a
#
_entry.id   43013d00d3505e78ca971a4d37472f0a
#
_cell.length_a   1.000
_cell.length_b   1.000
_cell.length_c   1.000
_cell.angle_alpha   90.00
_cell.angle_beta   90.00
_cell.angle_gamma   90.00
#
_symmetry.space_group_name_H-M   'P 1'
#
loop_
_entity.id
_entity.type
_entity.pdbx_description
1 polymer ?
#
loop_
_entity_poly.entity_id
_entity_poly.type
_entity_poly.pdbx_seq_one_letter_code
_entity_poly.pdbx_strand_id
1 'polypeptide(L)'
;MEALRKAIDKEEITKYGKLKGWDICNSLGLPSFGDVYILSDYIDIANPNIRQIFGEEPLLCRTDAPIGQGYKLIRGRDVRLDDINDYLREVKECTQEGVILMSKHPSTMLTGHYTPRYKTNGAIMVVFEKGDKILIDYVGPGFDVGDITRGKTIHTAMEIPWDNIYEKPIHNYKDSKMIKGNSFQISDEQYKISRENRIKELTKNLKENDSIEIVKSIPMQIPSLSYKMFEKLYQECIDKIIYSGIRNNNKPYGIMMNIYEDKFCVFEVWNIERSLTKDIELDR
;
A
#
# COMPACT_ATOMS: atom_id res chain seq x y z
N MET A 1 -28.29 11.76 -5.16
CA MET A 1 -27.04 11.37 -4.43
C MET A 1 -25.90 12.09 -5.14
N GLU A 2 -25.02 12.73 -4.42
CA GLU A 2 -23.89 13.46 -5.01
C GLU A 2 -22.90 12.46 -5.61
N ALA A 3 -22.53 12.63 -6.88
CA ALA A 3 -21.66 11.69 -7.62
C ALA A 3 -20.26 11.56 -7.01
N LEU A 4 -19.75 12.67 -6.45
CA LEU A 4 -18.47 12.77 -5.75
C LEU A 4 -18.70 13.33 -4.35
N ARG A 5 -18.31 12.62 -3.32
CA ARG A 5 -18.45 13.04 -1.93
C ARG A 5 -17.24 12.71 -1.08
N LYS A 6 -16.93 13.57 -0.12
CA LYS A 6 -15.86 13.32 0.84
C LYS A 6 -16.27 12.20 1.80
N ALA A 7 -15.35 11.28 2.11
CA ALA A 7 -15.59 10.18 3.03
C ALA A 7 -15.53 10.66 4.49
N ILE A 8 -16.64 11.17 5.01
CA ILE A 8 -16.79 11.66 6.39
C ILE A 8 -17.86 10.91 7.18
N ASP A 9 -18.82 10.30 6.49
CA ASP A 9 -19.92 9.57 7.12
C ASP A 9 -19.46 8.15 7.53
N LYS A 10 -19.54 7.85 8.82
CA LYS A 10 -19.13 6.55 9.38
C LYS A 10 -19.95 5.38 8.85
N GLU A 11 -21.24 5.55 8.62
CA GLU A 11 -22.07 4.49 8.05
C GLU A 11 -21.64 4.16 6.62
N GLU A 12 -21.30 5.18 5.84
CA GLU A 12 -20.79 4.97 4.50
C GLU A 12 -19.40 4.36 4.49
N ILE A 13 -18.50 4.82 5.34
CA ILE A 13 -17.15 4.29 5.47
C ILE A 13 -17.18 2.78 5.74
N THR A 14 -18.09 2.33 6.60
CA THR A 14 -18.18 0.91 6.96
C THR A 14 -18.71 0.00 5.86
N LYS A 15 -19.32 0.55 4.81
CA LYS A 15 -19.79 -0.22 3.65
C LYS A 15 -18.66 -0.77 2.78
N TYR A 16 -17.50 -0.13 2.78
CA TYR A 16 -16.39 -0.41 1.88
C TYR A 16 -15.17 -0.91 2.63
N GLY A 17 -14.58 -2.02 2.19
CA GLY A 17 -13.49 -2.67 2.91
C GLY A 17 -12.22 -1.84 2.97
N LYS A 18 -11.82 -1.25 1.84
CA LYS A 18 -10.60 -0.42 1.76
C LYS A 18 -10.79 0.92 2.46
N LEU A 19 -11.99 1.49 2.37
CA LEU A 19 -12.31 2.75 3.05
C LEU A 19 -12.31 2.56 4.57
N LYS A 20 -12.87 1.45 5.06
CA LYS A 20 -12.80 1.08 6.47
C LYS A 20 -11.35 0.90 6.93
N GLY A 21 -10.50 0.25 6.13
CA GLY A 21 -9.08 0.10 6.43
C GLY A 21 -8.35 1.44 6.51
N TRP A 22 -8.66 2.39 5.63
CA TRP A 22 -8.14 3.75 5.68
C TRP A 22 -8.61 4.52 6.93
N ASP A 23 -9.88 4.41 7.31
CA ASP A 23 -10.40 5.05 8.52
C ASP A 23 -9.70 4.52 9.78
N ILE A 24 -9.41 3.23 9.85
CA ILE A 24 -8.59 2.64 10.91
C ILE A 24 -7.19 3.26 10.92
N CYS A 25 -6.53 3.41 9.77
CA CYS A 25 -5.22 4.07 9.69
C CYS A 25 -5.27 5.47 10.30
N ASN A 26 -6.27 6.27 9.95
CA ASN A 26 -6.43 7.63 10.46
C ASN A 26 -6.71 7.66 11.96
N SER A 27 -7.59 6.78 12.46
CA SER A 27 -7.94 6.70 13.88
C SER A 27 -6.75 6.29 14.75
N LEU A 28 -5.81 5.52 14.21
CA LEU A 28 -4.57 5.12 14.87
C LEU A 28 -3.44 6.15 14.70
N GLY A 29 -3.65 7.21 13.92
CA GLY A 29 -2.62 8.19 13.59
C GLY A 29 -1.45 7.58 12.80
N LEU A 30 -1.71 6.54 11.99
CA LEU A 30 -0.71 5.98 11.08
C LEU A 30 -0.41 6.98 9.95
N PRO A 31 0.82 7.03 9.43
CA PRO A 31 1.15 7.85 8.27
C PRO A 31 0.39 7.32 7.05
N SER A 32 -0.73 7.96 6.74
CA SER A 32 -1.67 7.57 5.68
C SER A 32 -1.80 8.70 4.65
N PHE A 33 -2.47 8.45 3.54
CA PHE A 33 -2.87 9.49 2.61
C PHE A 33 -4.05 10.28 3.18
N GLY A 34 -4.18 11.55 2.75
CA GLY A 34 -5.12 12.50 3.34
C GLY A 34 -6.59 12.20 3.05
N ASP A 35 -7.35 13.24 2.71
CA ASP A 35 -8.77 13.12 2.43
C ASP A 35 -9.07 12.13 1.31
N VAL A 36 -10.05 11.27 1.53
CA VAL A 36 -10.58 10.33 0.53
C VAL A 36 -11.95 10.80 0.07
N TYR A 37 -12.17 10.74 -1.22
CA TYR A 37 -13.44 11.02 -1.87
C TYR A 37 -13.96 9.75 -2.53
N ILE A 38 -15.26 9.53 -2.44
CA ILE A 38 -15.96 8.40 -3.04
C ILE A 38 -16.59 8.90 -4.34
N LEU A 39 -16.16 8.35 -5.48
CA LEU A 39 -16.75 8.59 -6.78
C LEU A 39 -17.66 7.41 -7.15
N SER A 40 -18.95 7.65 -7.19
CA SER A 40 -19.98 6.64 -7.48
C SER A 40 -20.66 6.81 -8.82
N ASP A 41 -20.55 7.98 -9.45
CA ASP A 41 -21.11 8.29 -10.76
C ASP A 41 -20.23 9.31 -11.50
N TYR A 42 -20.52 9.57 -12.78
CA TYR A 42 -19.78 10.52 -13.61
C TYR A 42 -19.82 11.94 -13.03
N ILE A 43 -18.71 12.64 -13.16
CA ILE A 43 -18.57 14.01 -12.71
C ILE A 43 -18.22 14.95 -13.86
N ASP A 44 -18.58 16.21 -13.72
CA ASP A 44 -18.09 17.29 -14.60
C ASP A 44 -16.65 17.64 -14.25
N ILE A 45 -15.70 17.08 -15.01
CA ILE A 45 -14.25 17.32 -14.81
C ILE A 45 -13.84 18.77 -15.11
N ALA A 46 -14.67 19.56 -15.80
CA ALA A 46 -14.44 20.97 -16.05
C ALA A 46 -14.81 21.85 -14.85
N ASN A 47 -15.49 21.29 -13.85
CA ASN A 47 -15.89 22.01 -12.64
C ASN A 47 -14.66 22.52 -11.88
N PRO A 48 -14.49 23.85 -11.72
CA PRO A 48 -13.30 24.43 -11.08
C PRO A 48 -13.13 24.00 -9.62
N ASN A 49 -14.21 23.70 -8.90
CA ASN A 49 -14.13 23.23 -7.52
C ASN A 49 -13.47 21.83 -7.43
N ILE A 50 -13.74 20.94 -8.39
CA ILE A 50 -13.13 19.62 -8.47
C ILE A 50 -11.64 19.76 -8.78
N ARG A 51 -11.27 20.60 -9.75
CA ARG A 51 -9.87 20.88 -10.06
C ARG A 51 -9.14 21.56 -8.90
N GLN A 52 -9.78 22.42 -8.15
CA GLN A 52 -9.20 23.02 -6.95
C GLN A 52 -8.88 21.97 -5.86
N ILE A 53 -9.76 20.98 -5.67
CA ILE A 53 -9.55 19.90 -4.70
C ILE A 53 -8.38 19.01 -5.10
N PHE A 54 -8.34 18.55 -6.35
CA PHE A 54 -7.44 17.49 -6.78
C PHE A 54 -6.17 17.99 -7.47
N GLY A 55 -6.21 19.13 -8.14
CA GLY A 55 -5.11 19.66 -8.96
C GLY A 55 -4.96 18.93 -10.28
N GLU A 56 -3.78 19.06 -10.88
CA GLU A 56 -3.46 18.50 -12.22
C GLU A 56 -2.64 17.22 -12.18
N GLU A 57 -2.09 16.90 -11.01
CA GLU A 57 -1.26 15.70 -10.82
C GLU A 57 -2.10 14.41 -10.82
N PRO A 58 -1.51 13.25 -11.19
CA PRO A 58 -2.20 12.00 -11.05
C PRO A 58 -2.68 11.73 -9.63
N LEU A 59 -3.88 11.19 -9.52
CA LEU A 59 -4.55 10.86 -8.27
C LEU A 59 -4.31 9.40 -7.93
N LEU A 60 -4.25 9.08 -6.66
CA LEU A 60 -4.39 7.69 -6.21
C LEU A 60 -5.86 7.30 -6.31
N CYS A 61 -6.15 6.37 -7.20
CA CYS A 61 -7.50 5.82 -7.37
C CYS A 61 -7.49 4.34 -6.97
N ARG A 62 -8.36 3.99 -6.01
CA ARG A 62 -8.55 2.63 -5.53
C ARG A 62 -9.99 2.21 -5.81
N THR A 63 -10.17 1.02 -6.32
CA THR A 63 -11.52 0.48 -6.56
C THR A 63 -12.03 -0.23 -5.31
N ASP A 64 -13.29 -0.06 -4.98
CA ASP A 64 -13.96 -0.73 -3.88
C ASP A 64 -15.41 -1.07 -4.23
N ALA A 65 -16.02 -1.94 -3.45
CA ALA A 65 -17.43 -2.29 -3.55
C ALA A 65 -17.99 -2.62 -2.16
N PRO A 66 -19.30 -2.57 -1.96
CA PRO A 66 -19.91 -2.89 -0.68
C PRO A 66 -19.49 -4.25 -0.15
N ILE A 67 -19.19 -4.34 1.16
CA ILE A 67 -18.75 -5.57 1.82
C ILE A 67 -19.84 -6.64 1.71
N GLY A 68 -19.44 -7.87 1.41
CA GLY A 68 -20.34 -9.02 1.32
C GLY A 68 -20.77 -9.38 -0.10
N GLN A 69 -20.48 -8.52 -1.06
CA GLN A 69 -20.70 -8.83 -2.46
C GLN A 69 -19.37 -9.34 -3.06
N GLY A 70 -19.38 -10.53 -3.62
CA GLY A 70 -18.21 -11.16 -4.21
C GLY A 70 -17.88 -10.57 -5.58
N TYR A 71 -17.17 -9.45 -5.64
CA TYR A 71 -16.81 -8.79 -6.90
C TYR A 71 -15.36 -9.02 -7.28
N LYS A 72 -15.12 -9.19 -8.57
CA LYS A 72 -13.82 -9.06 -9.17
C LYS A 72 -13.62 -7.59 -9.54
N LEU A 73 -12.92 -6.85 -8.69
CA LEU A 73 -12.60 -5.45 -8.93
C LEU A 73 -11.35 -5.31 -9.80
N ILE A 74 -11.36 -4.33 -10.71
CA ILE A 74 -10.14 -3.93 -11.38
C ILE A 74 -9.16 -3.31 -10.38
N ARG A 75 -7.87 -3.42 -10.66
CA ARG A 75 -6.82 -2.89 -9.78
C ARG A 75 -6.86 -1.37 -9.73
N GLY A 76 -6.73 -0.82 -8.52
CA GLY A 76 -6.50 0.61 -8.34
C GLY A 76 -5.21 1.06 -9.05
N ARG A 77 -5.22 2.27 -9.61
CA ARG A 77 -4.10 2.86 -10.34
C ARG A 77 -4.03 4.37 -10.15
N ASP A 78 -2.93 4.95 -10.59
CA ASP A 78 -2.80 6.39 -10.66
C ASP A 78 -3.52 6.89 -11.91
N VAL A 79 -4.44 7.84 -11.73
CA VAL A 79 -5.32 8.33 -12.81
C VAL A 79 -5.31 9.86 -12.83
N ARG A 80 -5.16 10.47 -14.00
CA ARG A 80 -5.38 11.91 -14.14
C ARG A 80 -6.87 12.24 -14.00
N LEU A 81 -7.17 13.42 -13.50
CA LEU A 81 -8.57 13.84 -13.34
C LEU A 81 -9.33 13.79 -14.68
N ASP A 82 -8.67 14.11 -15.79
CA ASP A 82 -9.28 14.09 -17.12
C ASP A 82 -9.72 12.69 -17.57
N ASP A 83 -9.05 11.65 -17.08
CA ASP A 83 -9.33 10.24 -17.42
C ASP A 83 -10.25 9.55 -16.39
N ILE A 84 -10.72 10.27 -15.37
CA ILE A 84 -11.40 9.62 -14.22
C ILE A 84 -12.74 9.01 -14.58
N ASN A 85 -13.49 9.63 -15.48
CA ASN A 85 -14.78 9.10 -15.92
C ASN A 85 -14.62 7.83 -16.77
N ASP A 86 -13.57 7.75 -17.57
CA ASP A 86 -13.25 6.52 -18.33
C ASP A 86 -12.86 5.40 -17.39
N TYR A 87 -12.07 5.72 -16.36
CA TYR A 87 -11.73 4.74 -15.34
C TYR A 87 -12.96 4.27 -14.53
N LEU A 88 -13.89 5.18 -14.21
CA LEU A 88 -15.14 4.81 -13.57
C LEU A 88 -15.97 3.87 -14.45
N ARG A 89 -16.01 4.11 -15.75
CA ARG A 89 -16.70 3.21 -16.69
C ARG A 89 -16.12 1.80 -16.62
N GLU A 90 -14.79 1.63 -16.68
CA GLU A 90 -14.14 0.33 -16.50
C GLU A 90 -14.54 -0.36 -15.18
N VAL A 91 -14.62 0.41 -14.07
CA VAL A 91 -15.06 -0.13 -12.76
C VAL A 91 -16.51 -0.60 -12.82
N LYS A 92 -17.40 0.19 -13.44
CA LYS A 92 -18.82 -0.12 -13.56
C LYS A 92 -19.11 -1.33 -14.49
N GLU A 93 -18.27 -1.56 -15.47
CA GLU A 93 -18.32 -2.76 -16.32
C GLU A 93 -18.01 -4.04 -15.53
N CYS A 94 -17.15 -3.95 -14.50
CA CYS A 94 -16.87 -5.06 -13.61
C CYS A 94 -17.95 -5.28 -12.56
N THR A 95 -18.50 -4.20 -12.00
CA THR A 95 -19.61 -4.22 -11.05
C THR A 95 -20.33 -2.87 -10.98
N GLN A 96 -21.67 -2.91 -11.11
CA GLN A 96 -22.49 -1.69 -11.10
C GLN A 96 -22.38 -0.90 -9.80
N GLU A 97 -22.18 -1.58 -8.67
CA GLU A 97 -22.02 -0.96 -7.35
C GLU A 97 -20.57 -0.56 -7.03
N GLY A 98 -19.65 -0.78 -7.98
CA GLY A 98 -18.27 -0.38 -7.83
C GLY A 98 -18.11 1.13 -7.71
N VAL A 99 -17.18 1.55 -6.86
CA VAL A 99 -16.82 2.95 -6.64
C VAL A 99 -15.32 3.13 -6.79
N ILE A 100 -14.91 4.36 -7.07
CA ILE A 100 -13.51 4.76 -6.99
C ILE A 100 -13.31 5.55 -5.71
N LEU A 101 -12.35 5.14 -4.90
CA LEU A 101 -11.84 5.90 -3.78
C LEU A 101 -10.69 6.76 -4.29
N MET A 102 -10.89 8.08 -4.33
CA MET A 102 -9.97 9.05 -4.87
C MET A 102 -9.27 9.82 -3.75
N SER A 103 -7.98 10.00 -3.86
CA SER A 103 -7.20 10.93 -3.03
C SER A 103 -6.10 11.59 -3.85
N LYS A 104 -5.54 12.69 -3.34
CA LYS A 104 -4.25 13.16 -3.86
C LYS A 104 -3.23 12.05 -3.75
N HIS A 105 -2.32 11.97 -4.72
CA HIS A 105 -1.32 10.92 -4.69
C HIS A 105 -0.42 11.07 -3.44
N PRO A 106 -0.12 9.98 -2.72
CA PRO A 106 0.66 10.04 -1.48
C PRO A 106 2.01 10.73 -1.65
N SER A 107 2.71 10.50 -2.76
CA SER A 107 3.98 11.18 -3.00
C SER A 107 3.81 12.69 -3.08
N THR A 108 2.80 13.19 -3.79
CA THR A 108 2.53 14.64 -3.88
C THR A 108 2.28 15.23 -2.49
N MET A 109 1.56 14.54 -1.63
CA MET A 109 1.29 14.99 -0.27
C MET A 109 2.51 14.94 0.64
N LEU A 110 3.34 13.89 0.51
CA LEU A 110 4.46 13.66 1.39
C LEU A 110 5.74 14.40 0.95
N THR A 111 5.96 14.51 -0.35
CA THR A 111 7.20 15.06 -0.92
C THR A 111 7.01 16.36 -1.71
N GLY A 112 5.76 16.76 -1.94
CA GLY A 112 5.41 17.97 -2.70
C GLY A 112 5.35 17.79 -4.21
N HIS A 113 5.68 16.60 -4.73
CA HIS A 113 5.62 16.28 -6.16
C HIS A 113 5.16 14.85 -6.42
N TYR A 114 4.57 14.62 -7.58
CA TYR A 114 4.16 13.29 -8.00
C TYR A 114 5.38 12.39 -8.28
N THR A 115 5.37 11.22 -7.67
CA THR A 115 6.37 10.19 -7.88
C THR A 115 5.68 8.93 -8.43
N PRO A 116 5.95 8.55 -9.68
CA PRO A 116 5.36 7.33 -10.24
C PRO A 116 5.82 6.08 -9.50
N ARG A 117 5.02 5.01 -9.58
CA ARG A 117 5.25 3.76 -8.82
C ARG A 117 6.63 3.14 -9.00
N TYR A 118 7.23 3.28 -10.20
CA TYR A 118 8.58 2.76 -10.45
C TYR A 118 9.70 3.58 -9.81
N LYS A 119 9.37 4.75 -9.23
CA LYS A 119 10.30 5.60 -8.47
C LYS A 119 10.07 5.57 -6.96
N THR A 120 9.18 4.70 -6.46
CA THR A 120 9.04 4.50 -5.01
C THR A 120 10.33 3.96 -4.43
N ASN A 121 10.62 4.30 -3.18
CA ASN A 121 11.78 3.79 -2.46
C ASN A 121 11.56 2.37 -1.92
N GLY A 122 10.46 1.76 -2.31
CA GLY A 122 10.09 0.40 -1.96
C GLY A 122 8.74 0.32 -1.27
N ALA A 123 8.43 -0.84 -0.75
CA ALA A 123 7.20 -1.10 -0.01
C ALA A 123 7.43 -2.10 1.12
N ILE A 124 6.56 -2.03 2.12
CA ILE A 124 6.58 -2.91 3.28
C ILE A 124 5.17 -3.45 3.52
N MET A 125 5.10 -4.72 3.85
CA MET A 125 3.93 -5.35 4.42
C MET A 125 4.29 -5.85 5.82
N VAL A 126 3.49 -5.48 6.82
CA VAL A 126 3.65 -5.97 8.19
C VAL A 126 2.43 -6.80 8.53
N VAL A 127 2.66 -8.02 8.99
CA VAL A 127 1.61 -8.95 9.40
C VAL A 127 1.78 -9.25 10.88
N PHE A 128 0.73 -9.03 11.64
CA PHE A 128 0.66 -9.33 13.07
C PHE A 128 -0.06 -10.68 13.22
N GLU A 129 0.72 -11.75 13.39
CA GLU A 129 0.15 -13.07 13.60
C GLU A 129 -0.42 -13.24 15.02
N LYS A 130 -1.44 -14.06 15.13
CA LYS A 130 -2.12 -14.31 16.39
C LYS A 130 -1.18 -14.90 17.45
N GLY A 131 -0.76 -14.07 18.38
CA GLY A 131 -0.08 -14.52 19.60
C GLY A 131 1.41 -14.84 19.46
N ASP A 132 1.96 -14.96 18.24
CA ASP A 132 3.30 -15.52 18.06
C ASP A 132 4.35 -14.53 17.58
N LYS A 133 4.11 -13.84 16.47
CA LYS A 133 5.15 -13.03 15.83
C LYS A 133 4.61 -11.92 14.94
N ILE A 134 5.49 -10.99 14.62
CA ILE A 134 5.31 -10.00 13.55
C ILE A 134 6.16 -10.43 12.36
N LEU A 135 5.53 -10.48 11.18
CA LEU A 135 6.20 -10.69 9.91
C LEU A 135 6.35 -9.36 9.21
N ILE A 136 7.52 -9.08 8.66
CA ILE A 136 7.80 -7.87 7.90
C ILE A 136 8.39 -8.29 6.55
N ASP A 137 7.65 -8.05 5.49
CA ASP A 137 8.09 -8.27 4.12
C ASP A 137 8.44 -6.93 3.48
N TYR A 138 9.62 -6.87 2.87
CA TYR A 138 10.15 -5.67 2.24
C TYR A 138 10.54 -5.92 0.79
N VAL A 139 10.20 -4.97 -0.06
CA VAL A 139 10.73 -4.82 -1.42
C VAL A 139 11.34 -3.44 -1.58
N GLY A 140 12.45 -3.36 -2.29
CA GLY A 140 13.21 -2.12 -2.47
C GLY A 140 12.70 -1.22 -3.59
N PRO A 141 13.49 -0.20 -3.94
CA PRO A 141 13.13 0.80 -4.95
C PRO A 141 12.65 0.21 -6.27
N GLY A 142 11.64 0.83 -6.85
CA GLY A 142 11.03 0.40 -8.10
C GLY A 142 9.94 -0.67 -7.96
N PHE A 143 9.74 -1.20 -6.75
CA PHE A 143 8.68 -2.16 -6.42
C PHE A 143 7.65 -1.52 -5.49
N ASP A 144 6.42 -1.96 -5.59
CA ASP A 144 5.31 -1.48 -4.76
C ASP A 144 4.70 -2.61 -3.90
N VAL A 145 3.82 -2.24 -2.97
CA VAL A 145 3.15 -3.18 -2.10
C VAL A 145 2.35 -4.24 -2.88
N GLY A 146 1.90 -3.93 -4.08
CA GLY A 146 1.22 -4.91 -4.93
C GLY A 146 2.14 -6.02 -5.45
N ASP A 147 3.46 -5.84 -5.42
CA ASP A 147 4.40 -6.91 -5.77
C ASP A 147 4.52 -7.91 -4.62
N ILE A 148 4.47 -7.43 -3.37
CA ILE A 148 4.42 -8.29 -2.18
C ILE A 148 3.10 -9.07 -2.14
N THR A 149 1.96 -8.38 -2.22
CA THR A 149 0.63 -8.99 -2.03
C THR A 149 0.27 -10.01 -3.11
N ARG A 150 0.88 -9.93 -4.28
CA ARG A 150 0.71 -10.91 -5.36
C ARG A 150 1.71 -12.06 -5.30
N GLY A 151 2.53 -12.11 -4.26
CA GLY A 151 3.58 -13.12 -4.15
C GLY A 151 4.65 -13.04 -5.25
N LYS A 152 4.76 -11.91 -5.96
CA LYS A 152 5.72 -11.77 -7.07
C LYS A 152 7.16 -11.76 -6.58
N THR A 153 7.41 -11.05 -5.49
CA THR A 153 8.75 -10.97 -4.90
C THR A 153 8.70 -10.42 -3.48
N ILE A 154 9.64 -10.87 -2.67
CA ILE A 154 10.01 -10.31 -1.37
C ILE A 154 11.52 -10.28 -1.35
N HIS A 155 12.12 -9.10 -1.13
CA HIS A 155 13.58 -8.97 -1.12
C HIS A 155 14.17 -9.34 0.24
N THR A 156 13.50 -8.94 1.31
CA THR A 156 13.86 -9.27 2.69
C THR A 156 12.59 -9.56 3.47
N ALA A 157 12.59 -10.65 4.21
CA ALA A 157 11.54 -10.98 5.18
C ALA A 157 12.15 -11.05 6.57
N MET A 158 11.43 -10.57 7.58
CA MET A 158 11.83 -10.65 8.98
C MET A 158 10.68 -11.22 9.81
N GLU A 159 11.02 -12.13 10.73
CA GLU A 159 10.10 -12.64 11.74
C GLU A 159 10.57 -12.19 13.12
N ILE A 160 9.71 -11.50 13.85
CA ILE A 160 10.02 -10.97 15.17
C ILE A 160 9.02 -11.57 16.17
N PRO A 161 9.45 -12.44 17.11
CA PRO A 161 8.59 -12.96 18.17
C PRO A 161 8.00 -11.83 19.02
N TRP A 162 6.73 -11.96 19.42
CA TRP A 162 6.04 -10.96 20.21
C TRP A 162 6.77 -10.61 21.51
N ASP A 163 7.29 -11.60 22.22
CA ASP A 163 7.97 -11.41 23.50
C ASP A 163 9.21 -10.49 23.37
N ASN A 164 9.86 -10.52 22.21
CA ASN A 164 11.03 -9.68 21.96
C ASN A 164 10.68 -8.20 21.70
N ILE A 165 9.40 -7.90 21.41
CA ILE A 165 8.94 -6.54 21.14
C ILE A 165 8.63 -5.80 22.43
N TYR A 166 8.16 -6.52 23.46
CA TYR A 166 7.79 -5.92 24.74
C TYR A 166 8.98 -5.73 25.71
N GLU A 167 10.03 -6.56 25.57
CA GLU A 167 11.09 -6.58 26.58
C GLU A 167 12.09 -5.45 26.47
N LYS A 168 12.22 -4.76 25.33
CA LYS A 168 13.12 -3.61 25.19
C LYS A 168 12.70 -2.64 24.10
N PRO A 169 12.65 -1.33 24.42
CA PRO A 169 12.63 -0.32 23.38
C PRO A 169 13.89 -0.45 22.52
N ILE A 170 13.75 -0.16 21.26
CA ILE A 170 14.69 -0.31 20.13
C ILE A 170 16.07 0.32 20.34
N HIS A 171 16.34 0.93 21.50
CA HIS A 171 17.64 1.52 21.84
C HIS A 171 18.84 0.57 21.70
N ASN A 172 18.61 -0.73 21.56
CA ASN A 172 19.66 -1.75 21.46
C ASN A 172 19.87 -2.31 20.05
N TYR A 173 19.27 -1.73 19.01
CA TYR A 173 19.47 -2.20 17.63
C TYR A 173 20.87 -1.87 17.05
N LYS A 174 21.75 -1.26 17.82
CA LYS A 174 23.14 -1.03 17.39
C LYS A 174 23.92 -2.31 17.14
N ASP A 175 23.52 -3.40 17.76
CA ASP A 175 24.03 -4.73 17.47
C ASP A 175 22.95 -5.51 16.74
N SER A 176 23.14 -5.80 15.47
CA SER A 176 22.27 -6.62 14.61
C SER A 176 21.96 -8.03 15.14
N LYS A 177 22.43 -8.36 16.33
CA LYS A 177 22.19 -9.58 17.09
C LYS A 177 21.01 -9.51 18.06
N MET A 178 20.32 -8.38 18.20
CA MET A 178 19.42 -8.16 19.35
C MET A 178 17.93 -8.13 19.06
N ILE A 179 17.48 -8.06 17.83
CA ILE A 179 16.14 -8.58 17.55
C ILE A 179 16.34 -10.09 17.39
N LYS A 180 15.96 -10.85 18.39
CA LYS A 180 15.88 -12.33 18.30
C LYS A 180 14.76 -12.66 17.30
N GLY A 181 15.05 -12.50 16.03
CA GLY A 181 14.16 -12.80 14.93
C GLY A 181 14.96 -13.40 13.79
N ASN A 182 14.29 -14.16 12.94
CA ASN A 182 14.87 -14.70 11.73
C ASN A 182 14.76 -13.65 10.63
N SER A 183 15.82 -13.42 9.91
CA SER A 183 15.82 -12.57 8.73
C SER A 183 16.19 -13.42 7.51
N PHE A 184 15.42 -13.30 6.46
CA PHE A 184 15.61 -14.01 5.20
C PHE A 184 15.80 -12.99 4.09
N GLN A 185 16.79 -13.21 3.26
CA GLN A 185 17.01 -12.42 2.05
C GLN A 185 16.98 -13.37 0.85
N ILE A 186 16.36 -12.94 -0.25
CA ILE A 186 16.39 -13.75 -1.48
C ILE A 186 17.80 -13.84 -2.02
N SER A 187 18.09 -14.87 -2.83
CA SER A 187 19.38 -15.02 -3.49
C SER A 187 19.59 -13.96 -4.58
N ASP A 188 20.86 -13.70 -4.92
CA ASP A 188 21.22 -12.78 -6.01
C ASP A 188 20.57 -13.19 -7.33
N GLU A 189 20.48 -14.49 -7.63
CA GLU A 189 19.84 -15.01 -8.82
C GLU A 189 18.33 -14.75 -8.83
N GLN A 190 17.65 -15.00 -7.72
CA GLN A 190 16.22 -14.70 -7.59
C GLN A 190 15.95 -13.20 -7.73
N TYR A 191 16.80 -12.36 -7.12
CA TYR A 191 16.67 -10.91 -7.27
C TYR A 191 16.87 -10.46 -8.72
N LYS A 192 17.88 -10.99 -9.41
CA LYS A 192 18.13 -10.68 -10.82
C LYS A 192 16.90 -10.98 -11.68
N ILE A 193 16.31 -12.17 -11.53
CA ILE A 193 15.09 -12.57 -12.25
C ILE A 193 13.93 -11.62 -11.91
N SER A 194 13.72 -11.33 -10.65
CA SER A 194 12.66 -10.42 -10.19
C SER A 194 12.83 -9.01 -10.78
N ARG A 195 14.06 -8.48 -10.77
CA ARG A 195 14.41 -7.19 -11.33
C ARG A 195 14.17 -7.13 -12.84
N GLU A 196 14.62 -8.13 -13.58
CA GLU A 196 14.43 -8.21 -15.04
C GLU A 196 12.93 -8.25 -15.40
N ASN A 197 12.15 -9.07 -14.68
CA ASN A 197 10.70 -9.16 -14.86
C ASN A 197 10.02 -7.81 -14.56
N ARG A 198 10.44 -7.11 -13.50
CA ARG A 198 9.90 -5.80 -13.14
C ARG A 198 10.22 -4.75 -14.19
N ILE A 199 11.45 -4.69 -14.66
CA ILE A 199 11.85 -3.79 -15.77
C ILE A 199 10.98 -4.06 -16.99
N LYS A 200 10.84 -5.32 -17.40
CA LYS A 200 10.03 -5.73 -18.54
C LYS A 200 8.55 -5.33 -18.41
N GLU A 201 7.99 -5.50 -17.22
CA GLU A 201 6.61 -5.07 -16.92
C GLU A 201 6.44 -3.56 -17.08
N LEU A 202 7.35 -2.77 -16.51
CA LEU A 202 7.27 -1.32 -16.51
C LEU A 202 7.59 -0.68 -17.86
N THR A 203 8.45 -1.30 -18.66
CA THR A 203 8.91 -0.73 -19.94
C THR A 203 8.08 -1.19 -21.15
N LYS A 204 7.15 -2.12 -20.97
CA LYS A 204 6.41 -2.78 -22.06
C LYS A 204 5.82 -1.83 -23.12
N ASN A 205 5.37 -0.64 -22.72
CA ASN A 205 4.68 0.32 -23.57
C ASN A 205 5.33 1.71 -23.55
N LEU A 206 6.61 1.82 -23.16
CA LEU A 206 7.29 3.09 -22.99
C LEU A 206 8.28 3.36 -24.12
N LYS A 207 8.59 4.65 -24.31
CA LYS A 207 9.67 5.10 -25.19
C LYS A 207 11.04 4.74 -24.59
N GLU A 208 12.05 4.68 -25.43
CA GLU A 208 13.42 4.27 -25.05
C GLU A 208 13.99 5.09 -23.89
N ASN A 209 13.85 6.42 -23.91
CA ASN A 209 14.37 7.30 -22.85
C ASN A 209 13.71 7.02 -21.49
N ASP A 210 12.39 6.83 -21.44
CA ASP A 210 11.65 6.51 -20.21
C ASP A 210 12.06 5.13 -19.69
N SER A 211 12.32 4.19 -20.61
CA SER A 211 12.80 2.85 -20.26
C SER A 211 14.17 2.87 -19.59
N ILE A 212 15.09 3.74 -20.06
CA ILE A 212 16.42 3.91 -19.46
C ILE A 212 16.30 4.44 -18.03
N GLU A 213 15.41 5.40 -17.79
CA GLU A 213 15.17 5.94 -16.45
C GLU A 213 14.67 4.87 -15.48
N ILE A 214 13.74 4.03 -15.92
CA ILE A 214 13.23 2.90 -15.12
C ILE A 214 14.34 1.91 -14.78
N VAL A 215 15.14 1.51 -15.76
CA VAL A 215 16.26 0.58 -15.53
C VAL A 215 17.23 1.11 -14.48
N LYS A 216 17.51 2.43 -14.50
CA LYS A 216 18.37 3.09 -13.51
C LYS A 216 17.76 3.21 -12.13
N SER A 217 16.42 3.31 -12.01
CA SER A 217 15.74 3.48 -10.75
C SER A 217 15.69 2.20 -9.90
N ILE A 218 15.83 1.02 -10.52
CA ILE A 218 15.79 -0.27 -9.84
C ILE A 218 17.22 -0.75 -9.56
N PRO A 219 17.66 -0.86 -8.30
CA PRO A 219 19.03 -1.19 -7.94
C PRO A 219 19.54 -2.47 -8.58
N MET A 220 20.85 -2.55 -8.82
CA MET A 220 21.52 -3.78 -9.30
C MET A 220 21.72 -4.80 -8.18
N GLN A 221 21.86 -4.34 -6.94
CA GLN A 221 22.05 -5.18 -5.76
C GLN A 221 20.74 -5.33 -5.00
N ILE A 222 20.61 -6.44 -4.26
CA ILE A 222 19.44 -6.68 -3.42
C ILE A 222 19.30 -5.56 -2.39
N PRO A 223 18.21 -4.78 -2.42
CA PRO A 223 18.00 -3.73 -1.43
C PRO A 223 17.63 -4.35 -0.09
N SER A 224 18.20 -3.81 0.97
CA SER A 224 17.88 -4.18 2.35
C SER A 224 17.14 -3.05 3.05
N LEU A 225 16.26 -3.39 3.96
CA LEU A 225 15.64 -2.42 4.86
C LEU A 225 16.73 -1.90 5.81
N SER A 226 17.03 -0.58 5.74
CA SER A 226 18.04 0.00 6.62
C SER A 226 17.54 0.04 8.07
N TYR A 227 18.47 0.02 9.00
CA TYR A 227 18.17 0.16 10.42
C TYR A 227 17.31 1.40 10.72
N LYS A 228 17.73 2.55 10.20
CA LYS A 228 16.99 3.82 10.39
C LYS A 228 15.56 3.73 9.89
N MET A 229 15.34 3.06 8.76
CA MET A 229 14.01 2.86 8.19
C MET A 229 13.18 1.90 9.03
N PHE A 230 13.80 0.84 9.56
CA PHE A 230 13.13 -0.09 10.46
C PHE A 230 12.73 0.57 11.79
N GLU A 231 13.60 1.35 12.40
CA GLU A 231 13.31 2.11 13.62
C GLU A 231 12.12 3.05 13.42
N LYS A 232 12.11 3.76 12.30
CA LYS A 232 11.01 4.63 11.91
C LYS A 232 9.70 3.85 11.69
N LEU A 233 9.76 2.70 10.98
CA LEU A 233 8.63 1.81 10.80
C LEU A 233 8.03 1.37 12.15
N TYR A 234 8.91 1.02 13.08
CA TYR A 234 8.47 0.61 14.40
C TYR A 234 7.73 1.74 15.11
N GLN A 235 8.35 2.92 15.22
CA GLN A 235 7.79 4.06 15.95
C GLN A 235 6.52 4.61 15.32
N GLU A 236 6.49 4.73 14.01
CA GLU A 236 5.36 5.37 13.29
C GLU A 236 4.19 4.43 13.02
N CYS A 237 4.43 3.12 12.96
CA CYS A 237 3.42 2.15 12.54
C CYS A 237 3.23 0.99 13.54
N ILE A 238 4.28 0.21 13.81
CA ILE A 238 4.17 -1.03 14.58
C ILE A 238 3.72 -0.73 16.01
N ASP A 239 4.37 0.20 16.67
CA ASP A 239 4.11 0.60 18.04
C ASP A 239 2.66 1.06 18.24
N LYS A 240 2.16 1.91 17.34
CA LYS A 240 0.77 2.40 17.38
C LYS A 240 -0.26 1.28 17.28
N ILE A 241 -0.01 0.27 16.44
CA ILE A 241 -0.90 -0.89 16.31
C ILE A 241 -0.85 -1.76 17.56
N ILE A 242 0.34 -2.01 18.10
CA ILE A 242 0.52 -2.79 19.31
C ILE A 242 -0.26 -2.18 20.48
N TYR A 243 -0.15 -0.87 20.69
CA TYR A 243 -0.82 -0.16 21.79
C TYR A 243 -2.31 0.15 21.54
N SER A 244 -2.79 0.03 20.31
CA SER A 244 -4.19 0.34 19.99
C SER A 244 -5.22 -0.63 20.53
N GLY A 245 -4.81 -1.76 21.09
CA GLY A 245 -5.72 -2.83 21.55
C GLY A 245 -6.34 -3.64 20.39
N ILE A 246 -6.03 -3.35 19.14
CA ILE A 246 -6.47 -4.16 17.97
C ILE A 246 -6.06 -5.63 18.15
N ARG A 247 -4.97 -5.88 18.86
CA ARG A 247 -4.49 -7.20 19.25
C ARG A 247 -5.49 -8.06 20.00
N ASN A 248 -6.37 -7.45 20.81
CA ASN A 248 -7.29 -8.18 21.70
C ASN A 248 -8.39 -8.94 20.94
N ASN A 249 -8.55 -8.71 19.65
CA ASN A 249 -9.60 -9.34 18.85
C ASN A 249 -9.23 -10.73 18.30
N ASN A 250 -8.10 -11.30 18.71
CA ASN A 250 -7.67 -12.67 18.33
C ASN A 250 -7.59 -12.94 16.82
N LYS A 251 -7.49 -11.90 15.99
CA LYS A 251 -7.43 -12.01 14.54
C LYS A 251 -6.10 -11.50 14.03
N PRO A 252 -5.51 -12.12 13.01
CA PRO A 252 -4.32 -11.57 12.37
C PRO A 252 -4.67 -10.27 11.65
N TYR A 253 -3.79 -9.28 11.77
CA TYR A 253 -3.90 -7.99 11.10
C TYR A 253 -2.69 -7.78 10.21
N GLY A 254 -2.89 -7.03 9.15
CA GLY A 254 -1.81 -6.58 8.31
C GLY A 254 -1.91 -5.10 8.00
N ILE A 255 -0.77 -4.49 7.77
CA ILE A 255 -0.65 -3.14 7.20
C ILE A 255 0.21 -3.18 5.96
N MET A 256 -0.20 -2.40 4.97
CA MET A 256 0.52 -2.26 3.71
C MET A 256 0.91 -0.82 3.48
N MET A 257 2.16 -0.58 3.11
CA MET A 257 2.65 0.76 2.87
C MET A 257 3.67 0.83 1.73
N ASN A 258 3.68 1.95 1.02
CA ASN A 258 4.78 2.32 0.15
C ASN A 258 5.70 3.32 0.86
N ILE A 259 6.94 3.38 0.39
CA ILE A 259 7.96 4.30 0.86
C ILE A 259 8.19 5.35 -0.22
N TYR A 260 8.07 6.63 0.17
CA TYR A 260 8.36 7.78 -0.68
C TYR A 260 9.47 8.59 -0.03
N GLU A 261 10.67 8.61 -0.64
CA GLU A 261 11.89 9.10 -0.01
C GLU A 261 12.19 8.33 1.30
N ASP A 262 11.98 8.95 2.44
CA ASP A 262 12.12 8.35 3.77
C ASP A 262 10.79 8.32 4.55
N LYS A 263 9.64 8.53 3.89
CA LYS A 263 8.32 8.64 4.50
C LYS A 263 7.45 7.45 4.11
N PHE A 264 6.70 6.94 5.08
CA PHE A 264 5.72 5.90 4.85
C PHE A 264 4.37 6.47 4.43
N CYS A 265 3.68 5.73 3.57
CA CYS A 265 2.26 5.90 3.34
C CYS A 265 1.57 4.55 3.52
N VAL A 266 0.85 4.41 4.63
CA VAL A 266 0.02 3.23 4.90
C VAL A 266 -1.27 3.35 4.10
N PHE A 267 -1.56 2.34 3.29
CA PHE A 267 -2.76 2.32 2.44
C PHE A 267 -3.98 1.82 3.19
N GLU A 268 -3.80 0.79 4.01
CA GLU A 268 -4.90 0.21 4.78
C GLU A 268 -4.39 -0.70 5.89
N VAL A 269 -5.24 -0.88 6.89
CA VAL A 269 -5.17 -1.99 7.85
C VAL A 269 -6.23 -3.00 7.43
N TRP A 270 -5.87 -4.28 7.31
CA TRP A 270 -6.82 -5.32 6.90
C TRP A 270 -6.74 -6.56 7.80
N ASN A 271 -7.80 -7.33 7.79
CA ASN A 271 -7.85 -8.62 8.46
C ASN A 271 -7.44 -9.72 7.48
N ILE A 272 -6.37 -10.42 7.77
CA ILE A 272 -5.74 -11.42 6.89
C ILE A 272 -6.64 -12.62 6.62
N GLU A 273 -7.45 -13.06 7.59
CA GLU A 273 -8.36 -14.20 7.38
C GLU A 273 -9.32 -14.02 6.19
N ARG A 274 -9.59 -12.76 5.81
CA ARG A 274 -10.44 -12.46 4.65
C ARG A 274 -9.68 -12.39 3.33
N SER A 275 -8.38 -12.05 3.35
CA SER A 275 -7.60 -11.92 2.13
C SER A 275 -7.05 -13.27 1.65
N LEU A 276 -6.52 -14.09 2.54
CA LEU A 276 -5.96 -15.39 2.19
C LEU A 276 -6.96 -16.37 1.57
N THR A 277 -8.23 -16.32 1.97
CA THR A 277 -9.28 -17.17 1.38
C THR A 277 -9.73 -16.74 0.00
N LYS A 278 -9.55 -15.45 -0.37
CA LYS A 278 -9.95 -14.94 -1.69
C LYS A 278 -8.85 -15.06 -2.75
N ASP A 279 -7.59 -14.92 -2.36
CA ASP A 279 -6.46 -14.97 -3.30
C ASP A 279 -6.07 -16.41 -3.65
N ILE A 280 -6.32 -17.37 -2.76
CA ILE A 280 -6.07 -18.81 -3.00
C ILE A 280 -7.12 -19.42 -3.96
N GLU A 281 -8.33 -18.86 -4.04
CA GLU A 281 -9.35 -19.34 -4.97
C GLU A 281 -9.21 -18.76 -6.40
N LEU A 282 -8.36 -17.78 -6.63
CA LEU A 282 -8.16 -17.12 -7.92
C LEU A 282 -6.98 -17.68 -8.74
N ASP A 283 -6.11 -18.48 -8.13
CA ASP A 283 -4.96 -19.14 -8.78
C ASP A 283 -5.18 -20.67 -9.01
N ARG A 284 -6.45 -21.13 -8.97
CA ARG A 284 -6.83 -22.51 -9.34
C ARG A 284 -7.69 -22.57 -10.58
#